data_679c967efb0c8ec04c4faa92fd85cfa8
#
_entry.id   679c967efb0c8ec04c4faa92fd85cfa8
#
_cell.length_a   1.000
_cell.length_b   1.000
_cell.length_c   1.000
_cell.angle_alpha   90.00
_cell.angle_beta   90.00
_cell.angle_gamma   90.00
#
_symmetry.space_group_name_H-M   'P 1'
#
loop_
_entity.id
_entity.type
_entity.pdbx_description
1 polymer ?
#
loop_
_entity_poly.entity_id
_entity_poly.type
_entity_poly.pdbx_seq_one_letter_code
_entity_poly.pdbx_strand_id
1 'polypeptide(L)'
;GHLIHFRKARSLGDKLIVIVNTDEQGMLKKGFNLMPEADRLKLIRALKEVDEAILAVDKDYCVAKTLKLLRPDIFAKGGDRTLMNLPPAEIAVCHDIGCEIVTGMGEDPPYHSSEDYIIKLLKHADEIKAKIRRRHAKHKKGSGYA
;
A
#
# COMPACT_ATOMS: atom_id res chain seq x y z
N GLY A 1 -0.06 -7.80 -7.42
CA GLY A 1 1.05 -7.98 -6.46
C GLY A 1 0.57 -8.04 -5.01
N HIS A 2 -0.15 -7.04 -4.50
CA HIS A 2 -0.53 -6.99 -3.08
C HIS A 2 -1.42 -8.16 -2.63
N LEU A 3 -2.36 -8.64 -3.44
CA LEU A 3 -3.22 -9.77 -3.07
C LEU A 3 -2.43 -11.07 -2.88
N ILE A 4 -1.45 -11.32 -3.74
CA ILE A 4 -0.59 -12.51 -3.63
C ILE A 4 0.29 -12.40 -2.40
N HIS A 5 0.84 -11.21 -2.14
CA HIS A 5 1.58 -10.94 -0.92
C HIS A 5 0.72 -11.22 0.34
N PHE A 6 -0.51 -10.72 0.39
CA PHE A 6 -1.39 -10.96 1.54
C PHE A 6 -1.76 -12.43 1.73
N ARG A 7 -2.01 -13.17 0.64
CA ARG A 7 -2.25 -14.63 0.71
C ARG A 7 -1.05 -15.39 1.27
N LYS A 8 0.16 -15.07 0.77
CA LYS A 8 1.39 -15.68 1.28
C LYS A 8 1.63 -15.31 2.74
N ALA A 9 1.48 -14.02 3.09
CA ALA A 9 1.64 -13.57 4.46
C ALA A 9 0.62 -14.22 5.41
N ARG A 10 -0.65 -14.36 4.98
CA ARG A 10 -1.71 -15.03 5.76
C ARG A 10 -1.39 -16.50 6.08
N SER A 11 -0.68 -17.19 5.19
CA SER A 11 -0.29 -18.59 5.42
C SER A 11 0.86 -18.77 6.43
N LEU A 12 1.50 -17.68 6.87
CA LEU A 12 2.57 -17.73 7.86
C LEU A 12 2.08 -17.74 9.33
N GLY A 13 0.80 -17.42 9.56
CA GLY A 13 0.28 -17.31 10.91
C GLY A 13 -1.25 -17.35 10.97
N ASP A 14 -1.79 -17.21 12.17
CA ASP A 14 -3.22 -17.33 12.44
C ASP A 14 -3.99 -16.02 12.21
N LYS A 15 -3.31 -14.88 12.25
CA LYS A 15 -3.90 -13.55 12.07
C LYS A 15 -3.00 -12.69 11.17
N LEU A 16 -3.60 -12.09 10.12
CA LEU A 16 -2.93 -11.12 9.28
C LEU A 16 -3.37 -9.70 9.62
N ILE A 17 -2.44 -8.90 10.11
CA ILE A 17 -2.61 -7.45 10.31
C ILE A 17 -1.85 -6.73 9.21
N VAL A 18 -2.52 -5.88 8.44
CA VAL A 18 -1.88 -5.08 7.40
C VAL A 18 -1.64 -3.66 7.88
N ILE A 19 -0.38 -3.23 7.89
CA ILE A 19 -0.01 -1.84 8.17
C ILE A 19 -0.11 -1.04 6.87
N VAL A 20 -0.99 -0.07 6.84
CA VAL A 20 -1.22 0.83 5.71
C VAL A 20 -0.45 2.12 5.93
N ASN A 21 0.38 2.50 4.97
CA ASN A 21 1.09 3.78 5.03
C ASN A 21 0.09 4.94 5.09
N THR A 22 0.42 5.99 5.84
CA THR A 22 -0.34 7.25 5.84
C THR A 22 -0.16 8.01 4.53
N ASP A 23 -0.99 9.02 4.28
CA ASP A 23 -0.82 9.90 3.12
C ASP A 23 0.50 10.68 3.21
N GLU A 24 0.92 11.06 4.42
CA GLU A 24 2.21 11.69 4.68
C GLU A 24 3.38 10.77 4.25
N GLN A 25 3.34 9.50 4.64
CA GLN A 25 4.32 8.50 4.20
C GLN A 25 4.27 8.24 2.68
N GLY A 26 3.09 8.25 2.09
CA GLY A 26 2.91 8.11 0.64
C GLY A 26 3.58 9.26 -0.13
N MET A 27 3.39 10.49 0.34
CA MET A 27 4.06 11.68 -0.20
C MET A 27 5.58 11.60 -0.09
N LEU A 28 6.10 11.18 1.07
CA LEU A 28 7.55 11.00 1.27
C LEU A 28 8.15 9.94 0.33
N LYS A 29 7.43 8.84 0.09
CA LYS A 29 7.94 7.70 -0.70
C LYS A 29 7.81 7.91 -2.21
N LYS A 30 6.74 8.55 -2.68
CA LYS A 30 6.34 8.59 -4.11
C LYS A 30 6.07 9.99 -4.64
N GLY A 31 6.04 11.00 -3.78
CA GLY A 31 5.72 12.38 -4.15
C GLY A 31 4.24 12.65 -4.40
N PHE A 32 3.37 11.64 -4.32
CA PHE A 32 1.91 11.83 -4.46
C PHE A 32 1.13 10.62 -3.94
N ASN A 33 -0.15 10.81 -3.67
CA ASN A 33 -1.10 9.75 -3.34
C ASN A 33 -2.19 9.65 -4.41
N LEU A 34 -2.32 8.47 -5.03
CA LEU A 34 -3.41 8.20 -5.97
C LEU A 34 -4.75 8.07 -5.25
N MET A 35 -4.74 7.55 -4.04
CA MET A 35 -5.92 7.27 -3.23
C MET A 35 -5.67 7.71 -1.79
N PRO A 36 -6.62 8.42 -1.13
CA PRO A 36 -6.51 8.80 0.27
C PRO A 36 -6.33 7.59 1.19
N GLU A 37 -5.62 7.76 2.30
CA GLU A 37 -5.34 6.68 3.27
C GLU A 37 -6.62 6.03 3.80
N ALA A 38 -7.68 6.81 4.02
CA ALA A 38 -8.98 6.30 4.49
C ALA A 38 -9.60 5.31 3.50
N ASP A 39 -9.49 5.56 2.20
CA ASP A 39 -10.03 4.66 1.18
C ASP A 39 -9.13 3.44 0.97
N ARG A 40 -7.81 3.60 1.05
CA ARG A 40 -6.87 2.48 1.06
C ARG A 40 -7.14 1.53 2.23
N LEU A 41 -7.38 2.08 3.41
CA LEU A 41 -7.69 1.32 4.61
C LEU A 41 -9.01 0.54 4.46
N LYS A 42 -10.07 1.18 3.92
CA LYS A 42 -11.36 0.52 3.65
C LYS A 42 -11.22 -0.64 2.67
N LEU A 43 -10.49 -0.43 1.55
CA LEU A 43 -10.25 -1.47 0.56
C LEU A 43 -9.50 -2.67 1.15
N ILE A 44 -8.47 -2.44 1.94
CA ILE A 44 -7.68 -3.52 2.54
C ILE A 44 -8.51 -4.28 3.57
N ARG A 45 -9.31 -3.60 4.38
CA ARG A 45 -10.23 -4.25 5.34
C ARG A 45 -11.30 -5.11 4.68
N ALA A 46 -11.65 -4.85 3.43
CA ALA A 46 -12.62 -5.64 2.68
C ALA A 46 -12.04 -6.94 2.08
N LEU A 47 -10.73 -7.15 2.16
CA LEU A 47 -10.08 -8.35 1.64
C LEU A 47 -10.24 -9.51 2.61
N LYS A 48 -10.67 -10.65 2.11
CA LYS A 48 -10.93 -11.86 2.93
C LYS A 48 -9.68 -12.44 3.61
N GLU A 49 -8.50 -12.14 3.05
CA GLU A 49 -7.21 -12.58 3.59
C GLU A 49 -6.75 -11.73 4.79
N VAL A 50 -7.37 -10.57 5.01
CA VAL A 50 -6.96 -9.59 6.02
C VAL A 50 -7.90 -9.65 7.22
N ASP A 51 -7.35 -9.97 8.37
CA ASP A 51 -8.12 -9.97 9.62
C ASP A 51 -8.24 -8.56 10.19
N GLU A 52 -7.19 -7.75 10.04
CA GLU A 52 -7.16 -6.37 10.52
C GLU A 52 -6.30 -5.49 9.62
N ALA A 53 -6.67 -4.23 9.45
CA ALA A 53 -5.82 -3.24 8.81
C ALA A 53 -5.81 -1.94 9.63
N ILE A 54 -4.62 -1.39 9.84
CA ILE A 54 -4.37 -0.19 10.62
C ILE A 54 -3.50 0.79 9.84
N LEU A 55 -3.62 2.08 10.14
CA LEU A 55 -2.68 3.08 9.65
C LEU A 55 -1.39 3.01 10.46
N ALA A 56 -0.25 3.22 9.79
CA ALA A 56 1.02 3.39 10.48
C ALA A 56 0.96 4.63 11.39
N VAL A 57 1.59 4.53 12.57
CA VAL A 57 1.76 5.67 13.48
C VAL A 57 3.06 6.44 13.22
N ASP A 58 3.90 5.87 12.35
CA ASP A 58 5.18 6.45 11.95
C ASP A 58 4.96 7.62 10.97
N LYS A 59 5.86 8.60 11.04
CA LYS A 59 5.83 9.78 10.16
C LYS A 59 6.96 9.80 9.13
N ASP A 60 7.84 8.80 9.18
CA ASP A 60 8.97 8.62 8.29
C ASP A 60 8.77 7.46 7.30
N TYR A 61 9.85 7.03 6.63
CA TYR A 61 9.81 5.98 5.61
C TYR A 61 9.53 4.58 6.14
N CYS A 62 9.69 4.36 7.45
CA CYS A 62 9.59 3.05 8.07
C CYS A 62 8.29 2.86 8.84
N VAL A 63 8.11 1.68 9.42
CA VAL A 63 6.97 1.33 10.28
C VAL A 63 7.44 0.80 11.64
N ALA A 64 8.63 1.21 12.08
CA ALA A 64 9.27 0.70 13.27
C ALA A 64 8.47 0.97 14.56
N LYS A 65 7.90 2.15 14.71
CA LYS A 65 7.04 2.48 15.87
C LYS A 65 5.76 1.65 15.86
N THR A 66 5.17 1.48 14.70
CA THR A 66 3.97 0.65 14.52
C THR A 66 4.28 -0.81 14.88
N LEU A 67 5.40 -1.37 14.43
CA LEU A 67 5.84 -2.71 14.79
C LEU A 67 6.07 -2.86 16.29
N LYS A 68 6.69 -1.88 16.93
CA LYS A 68 6.91 -1.88 18.38
C LYS A 68 5.60 -1.91 19.17
N LEU A 69 4.55 -1.23 18.68
CA LEU A 69 3.23 -1.23 19.30
C LEU A 69 2.48 -2.54 19.08
N LEU A 70 2.52 -3.08 17.85
CA LEU A 70 1.82 -4.31 17.48
C LEU A 70 2.46 -5.58 18.04
N ARG A 71 3.80 -5.58 18.16
CA ARG A 71 4.60 -6.75 18.57
C ARG A 71 4.22 -8.03 17.83
N PRO A 72 4.23 -8.04 16.48
CA PRO A 72 3.89 -9.24 15.73
C PRO A 72 4.95 -10.32 15.89
N ASP A 73 4.56 -11.60 15.75
CA ASP A 73 5.50 -12.71 15.69
C ASP A 73 6.29 -12.72 14.38
N ILE A 74 5.63 -12.32 13.28
CA ILE A 74 6.21 -12.32 11.93
C ILE A 74 5.94 -10.98 11.25
N PHE A 75 6.99 -10.42 10.64
CA PHE A 75 6.90 -9.24 9.77
C PHE A 75 7.16 -9.65 8.32
N ALA A 76 6.09 -9.80 7.52
CA ALA A 76 6.16 -10.22 6.13
C ALA A 76 6.38 -9.03 5.18
N LYS A 77 7.40 -9.10 4.34
CA LYS A 77 7.72 -8.09 3.32
C LYS A 77 7.58 -8.67 1.92
N GLY A 78 6.87 -7.94 1.06
CA GLY A 78 6.63 -8.31 -0.34
C GLY A 78 7.60 -7.68 -1.32
N GLY A 79 7.43 -8.05 -2.59
CA GLY A 79 8.20 -7.50 -3.70
C GLY A 79 9.68 -7.86 -3.68
N ASP A 80 10.49 -6.92 -4.08
CA ASP A 80 11.95 -6.94 -4.16
C ASP A 80 12.67 -6.70 -2.82
N ARG A 81 11.92 -6.74 -1.70
CA ARG A 81 12.47 -6.47 -0.38
C ARG A 81 13.29 -7.65 0.12
N THR A 82 14.53 -7.35 0.47
CA THR A 82 15.49 -8.24 1.14
C THR A 82 15.91 -7.62 2.47
N LEU A 83 16.53 -8.38 3.34
CA LEU A 83 17.07 -7.85 4.60
C LEU A 83 18.07 -6.71 4.36
N MET A 84 18.76 -6.71 3.23
CA MET A 84 19.77 -5.69 2.90
C MET A 84 19.18 -4.32 2.52
N ASN A 85 17.93 -4.28 2.03
CA ASN A 85 17.28 -3.05 1.60
C ASN A 85 16.11 -2.62 2.51
N LEU A 86 15.94 -3.27 3.66
CA LEU A 86 15.00 -2.83 4.68
C LEU A 86 15.55 -1.66 5.48
N PRO A 87 14.68 -0.75 5.97
CA PRO A 87 15.10 0.29 6.89
C PRO A 87 15.75 -0.31 8.15
N PRO A 88 16.95 0.15 8.56
CA PRO A 88 17.64 -0.37 9.74
C PRO A 88 16.79 -0.32 11.01
N ALA A 89 15.94 0.69 11.15
CA ALA A 89 15.04 0.82 12.30
C ALA A 89 13.97 -0.30 12.36
N GLU A 90 13.50 -0.80 11.21
CA GLU A 90 12.57 -1.94 11.16
C GLU A 90 13.28 -3.23 11.59
N ILE A 91 14.52 -3.43 11.16
CA ILE A 91 15.32 -4.60 11.55
C ILE A 91 15.60 -4.59 13.06
N ALA A 92 16.05 -3.43 13.57
CA ALA A 92 16.36 -3.28 14.99
C ALA A 92 15.14 -3.54 15.87
N VAL A 93 13.98 -2.95 15.56
CA VAL A 93 12.78 -3.16 16.36
C VAL A 93 12.29 -4.60 16.29
N CYS A 94 12.35 -5.26 15.13
CA CYS A 94 11.99 -6.67 15.00
C CYS A 94 12.87 -7.55 15.88
N HIS A 95 14.18 -7.31 15.87
CA HIS A 95 15.13 -8.00 16.77
C HIS A 95 14.74 -7.78 18.23
N ASP A 96 14.49 -6.53 18.64
CA ASP A 96 14.18 -6.17 20.03
C ASP A 96 12.90 -6.81 20.56
N ILE A 97 11.89 -6.99 19.69
CA ILE A 97 10.59 -7.57 20.07
C ILE A 97 10.48 -9.07 19.82
N GLY A 98 11.54 -9.70 19.27
CA GLY A 98 11.54 -11.12 18.91
C GLY A 98 10.68 -11.44 17.68
N CYS A 99 10.53 -10.52 16.75
CA CYS A 99 9.74 -10.64 15.53
C CYS A 99 10.59 -11.21 14.39
N GLU A 100 10.15 -12.29 13.75
CA GLU A 100 10.79 -12.85 12.57
C GLU A 100 10.49 -11.97 11.33
N ILE A 101 11.53 -11.68 10.54
CA ILE A 101 11.36 -10.96 9.27
C ILE A 101 11.38 -11.97 8.13
N VAL A 102 10.24 -12.06 7.40
CA VAL A 102 10.10 -12.92 6.21
C VAL A 102 10.00 -12.04 4.96
N THR A 103 10.92 -12.21 4.02
CA THR A 103 11.00 -11.46 2.77
C THR A 103 10.55 -12.31 1.58
N GLY A 104 10.41 -11.69 0.40
CA GLY A 104 10.07 -12.42 -0.83
C GLY A 104 8.61 -12.88 -0.91
N MET A 105 7.72 -12.26 -0.16
CA MET A 105 6.29 -12.59 -0.16
C MET A 105 5.52 -12.07 -1.39
N GLY A 106 6.19 -11.46 -2.36
CA GLY A 106 5.60 -10.98 -3.61
C GLY A 106 5.56 -12.02 -4.73
N GLU A 107 5.18 -11.56 -5.93
CA GLU A 107 5.43 -12.25 -7.19
C GLU A 107 6.80 -11.86 -7.73
N ASP A 108 7.46 -12.81 -8.37
CA ASP A 108 8.73 -12.59 -9.06
C ASP A 108 8.57 -13.04 -10.53
N PRO A 109 8.66 -12.13 -11.53
CA PRO A 109 8.72 -10.68 -11.40
C PRO A 109 7.37 -10.06 -10.98
N PRO A 110 7.36 -8.88 -10.33
CA PRO A 110 6.13 -8.18 -9.99
C PRO A 110 5.41 -7.78 -11.28
N TYR A 111 4.18 -8.24 -11.46
CA TYR A 111 3.44 -8.03 -12.71
C TYR A 111 3.16 -6.55 -13.03
N HIS A 112 2.90 -5.73 -12.01
CA HIS A 112 2.71 -4.28 -12.17
C HIS A 112 2.97 -3.55 -10.84
N SER A 113 3.88 -2.61 -10.87
CA SER A 113 4.06 -1.65 -9.78
C SER A 113 3.05 -0.49 -9.90
N SER A 114 2.83 0.24 -8.82
CA SER A 114 2.04 1.47 -8.91
C SER A 114 2.69 2.52 -9.82
N GLU A 115 4.00 2.48 -10.02
CA GLU A 115 4.75 3.35 -10.92
C GLU A 115 4.46 3.04 -12.37
N ASP A 116 4.28 1.76 -12.74
CA ASP A 116 3.91 1.37 -14.12
C ASP A 116 2.54 1.94 -14.51
N TYR A 117 1.58 1.93 -13.58
CA TYR A 117 0.27 2.55 -13.82
C TYR A 117 0.38 4.06 -13.98
N ILE A 118 1.23 4.72 -13.20
CA ILE A 118 1.47 6.16 -13.28
C ILE A 118 2.11 6.52 -14.62
N ILE A 119 3.17 5.81 -15.01
CA ILE A 119 3.84 6.02 -16.30
C ILE A 119 2.84 5.84 -17.44
N LYS A 120 1.98 4.83 -17.38
CA LYS A 120 0.94 4.60 -18.37
C LYS A 120 -0.09 5.73 -18.40
N LEU A 121 -0.52 6.24 -17.24
CA LEU A 121 -1.42 7.38 -17.15
C LEU A 121 -0.79 8.66 -17.72
N LEU A 122 0.49 8.91 -17.41
CA LEU A 122 1.20 10.10 -17.90
C LEU A 122 1.37 10.07 -19.43
N LYS A 123 1.64 8.91 -20.02
CA LYS A 123 1.73 8.74 -21.48
C LYS A 123 0.41 9.11 -22.21
N HIS A 124 -0.73 8.92 -21.56
CA HIS A 124 -2.06 9.19 -22.11
C HIS A 124 -2.77 10.40 -21.47
N ALA A 125 -2.03 11.23 -20.71
CA ALA A 125 -2.61 12.27 -19.86
C ALA A 125 -3.53 13.24 -20.63
N ASP A 126 -3.14 13.68 -21.83
CA ASP A 126 -3.91 14.67 -22.60
C ASP A 126 -5.19 14.07 -23.17
N GLU A 127 -5.15 12.84 -23.65
CA GLU A 127 -6.34 12.11 -24.11
C GLU A 127 -7.34 11.88 -22.97
N ILE A 128 -6.82 11.47 -21.78
CA ILE A 128 -7.63 11.24 -20.59
C ILE A 128 -8.28 12.54 -20.13
N LYS A 129 -7.52 13.65 -20.05
CA LYS A 129 -8.04 14.98 -19.71
C LYS A 129 -9.15 15.42 -20.66
N ALA A 130 -8.96 15.23 -21.97
CA ALA A 130 -9.96 15.58 -22.98
C ALA A 130 -11.25 14.76 -22.80
N LYS A 131 -11.14 13.45 -22.54
CA LYS A 131 -12.30 12.58 -22.31
C LYS A 131 -13.05 12.95 -21.04
N ILE A 132 -12.34 13.26 -19.95
CA ILE A 132 -12.95 13.68 -18.67
C ILE A 132 -13.69 15.00 -18.85
N ARG A 133 -13.08 16.00 -19.50
CA ARG A 133 -13.73 17.31 -19.78
C ARG A 133 -15.02 17.14 -20.60
N ARG A 134 -15.02 16.28 -21.62
CA ARG A 134 -16.21 15.98 -22.44
C ARG A 134 -17.34 15.35 -21.61
N ARG A 135 -17.01 14.43 -20.69
CA ARG A 135 -18.00 13.83 -19.78
C ARG A 135 -18.62 14.87 -18.85
N HIS A 136 -17.81 15.69 -18.20
CA HIS A 136 -18.30 16.74 -17.30
C HIS A 136 -19.17 17.78 -18.03
N ALA A 137 -18.83 18.13 -19.28
CA ALA A 137 -19.65 19.04 -20.08
C ALA A 137 -21.04 18.47 -20.45
N LYS A 138 -21.11 17.13 -20.69
CA LYS A 138 -22.40 16.45 -20.96
C LYS A 138 -23.29 16.39 -19.70
N HIS A 139 -22.71 16.12 -18.52
CA HIS A 139 -23.47 16.11 -17.27
C HIS A 139 -24.03 17.49 -16.89
N LYS A 140 -23.28 18.57 -17.12
CA LYS A 140 -23.79 19.95 -16.90
C LYS A 140 -24.95 20.33 -17.83
N LYS A 141 -25.02 19.78 -19.04
CA LYS A 141 -26.14 20.04 -19.98
C LYS A 141 -27.38 19.18 -19.70
N GLY A 142 -27.22 18.04 -19.00
CA GLY A 142 -28.34 17.14 -18.65
C GLY A 142 -29.03 17.44 -17.32
N SER A 143 -28.50 18.32 -16.47
CA SER A 143 -29.13 18.69 -15.17
C SER A 143 -29.99 19.98 -15.26
N GLY A 144 -30.33 20.41 -16.45
CA GLY A 144 -31.27 21.50 -16.69
C GLY A 144 -32.72 21.01 -16.79
N TYR A 145 -33.22 20.40 -15.72
CA TYR A 145 -34.68 20.31 -15.51
C TYR A 145 -35.10 21.51 -14.67
N ALA A 146 -35.77 22.40 -15.36
CA ALA A 146 -36.58 23.44 -14.74
C ALA A 146 -37.70 22.81 -13.90
#